data_bf662feed6d848e12526556cd47f3de6
#
_entry.id   bf662feed6d848e12526556cd47f3de6
#
_cell.length_a   1.000
_cell.length_b   1.000
_cell.length_c   1.000
_cell.angle_alpha   90.00
_cell.angle_beta   90.00
_cell.angle_gamma   90.00
#
_symmetry.space_group_name_H-M   'P 1'
#
loop_
_entity.id
_entity.type
_entity.pdbx_description
1 polymer ?
#
loop_
_entity_poly.entity_id
_entity_poly.type
_entity_poly.pdbx_seq_one_letter_code
_entity_poly.pdbx_strand_id
1 'polypeptide(L)'
;MGELIRSTMDERTARAVLNGEPLLLVSSMYSEGDLSRRLGRDAYSYRYVYRAFAPLLKRWGHHREASGPRGALEHAVAEARRRERTPVHLSFLPLHLMEIMPDVPNIAVPAWEFPDIPSLDLEDDPKQNWARRAEQVDAIITHTQFSRAAFLRAGIRTPVHVVPVPIRSDYFQVPDWRPGQRVVLDCPCYVFPQPAALPRPQRPWVNTETGHLPVRLSLRQLYKKCIKAMPERFGAAVNRSARAVRAALWSARQVLKETDIRLLYPPRPNLELSGVVYTTILNPFDPRKNWQDLLSGYLLALKDREDATLVVKLVVSADWEAAALAEVFAFYRNTGLSHRCKLAFVTA
;
A
#
# COMPACT_ATOMS: atom_id res chain seq x y z
N MET A 1 10.93 -26.11 -17.29
CA MET A 1 11.36 -24.70 -17.43
C MET A 1 11.71 -24.34 -18.87
N GLY A 2 12.52 -25.14 -19.61
CA GLY A 2 12.86 -24.86 -21.00
C GLY A 2 11.69 -24.85 -21.99
N GLU A 3 10.68 -25.71 -21.82
CA GLU A 3 9.47 -25.71 -22.66
C GLU A 3 8.55 -24.51 -22.38
N LEU A 4 8.45 -24.06 -21.14
CA LEU A 4 7.67 -22.87 -20.78
C LEU A 4 8.27 -21.60 -21.41
N ILE A 5 9.59 -21.47 -21.40
CA ILE A 5 10.32 -20.36 -22.01
C ILE A 5 10.09 -20.33 -23.52
N ARG A 6 10.11 -21.50 -24.19
CA ARG A 6 9.91 -21.60 -25.66
C ARG A 6 8.50 -21.26 -26.11
N SER A 7 7.49 -21.47 -25.27
CA SER A 7 6.08 -21.25 -25.66
C SER A 7 5.59 -19.82 -25.46
N THR A 8 6.36 -18.95 -24.80
CA THR A 8 5.85 -17.71 -24.23
C THR A 8 6.66 -16.46 -24.53
N MET A 9 7.85 -16.62 -25.08
CA MET A 9 8.71 -15.51 -25.55
C MET A 9 8.88 -15.62 -27.06
N ASP A 10 9.17 -14.48 -27.71
CA ASP A 10 9.59 -14.58 -29.12
C ASP A 10 10.83 -15.49 -29.24
N GLU A 11 10.95 -16.16 -30.37
CA GLU A 11 11.98 -17.19 -30.56
C GLU A 11 13.42 -16.67 -30.36
N ARG A 12 13.66 -15.39 -30.66
CA ARG A 12 14.94 -14.73 -30.51
C ARG A 12 15.29 -14.51 -29.01
N THR A 13 14.33 -14.02 -28.25
CA THR A 13 14.46 -13.79 -26.80
C THR A 13 14.58 -15.12 -26.04
N ALA A 14 13.78 -16.13 -26.42
CA ALA A 14 13.88 -17.47 -25.84
C ALA A 14 15.24 -18.12 -26.11
N ARG A 15 15.79 -17.99 -27.33
CA ARG A 15 17.13 -18.49 -27.66
C ARG A 15 18.23 -17.76 -26.91
N ALA A 16 18.14 -16.42 -26.77
CA ALA A 16 19.14 -15.64 -26.02
C ALA A 16 19.17 -16.06 -24.53
N VAL A 17 18.02 -16.29 -23.92
CA VAL A 17 17.91 -16.73 -22.53
C VAL A 17 18.37 -18.18 -22.35
N LEU A 18 18.18 -19.06 -23.34
CA LEU A 18 18.52 -20.48 -23.25
C LEU A 18 19.97 -20.77 -23.62
N ASN A 19 20.58 -19.99 -24.53
CA ASN A 19 21.95 -20.21 -25.02
C ASN A 19 23.00 -19.35 -24.29
N GLY A 20 22.58 -18.35 -23.51
CA GLY A 20 23.45 -17.54 -22.68
C GLY A 20 23.39 -17.90 -21.20
N GLU A 21 24.22 -17.26 -20.38
CA GLU A 21 24.05 -17.28 -18.93
C GLU A 21 23.11 -16.13 -18.52
N PRO A 22 21.81 -16.37 -18.29
CA PRO A 22 20.87 -15.31 -17.98
C PRO A 22 21.19 -14.68 -16.62
N LEU A 23 21.05 -13.34 -16.55
CA LEU A 23 21.12 -12.58 -15.30
C LEU A 23 19.85 -11.77 -15.16
N LEU A 24 19.02 -12.10 -14.18
CA LEU A 24 17.85 -11.31 -13.84
C LEU A 24 18.26 -10.02 -13.14
N LEU A 25 17.99 -8.90 -13.80
CA LEU A 25 18.13 -7.56 -13.22
C LEU A 25 16.77 -7.18 -12.64
N VAL A 26 16.70 -7.14 -11.31
CA VAL A 26 15.42 -6.97 -10.60
C VAL A 26 15.27 -5.53 -10.17
N SER A 27 14.20 -4.88 -10.62
CA SER A 27 13.80 -3.55 -10.14
C SER A 27 12.59 -3.61 -9.21
N SER A 28 12.59 -2.78 -8.18
CA SER A 28 11.47 -2.58 -7.26
C SER A 28 11.41 -1.13 -6.78
N MET A 29 10.26 -0.71 -6.23
CA MET A 29 9.99 0.70 -5.93
C MET A 29 10.93 1.30 -4.88
N TYR A 30 11.23 0.55 -3.82
CA TYR A 30 11.96 1.04 -2.66
C TYR A 30 13.08 0.09 -2.29
N SER A 31 14.16 0.64 -1.74
CA SER A 31 15.19 -0.17 -1.09
C SER A 31 14.69 -0.71 0.27
N GLU A 32 15.37 -1.69 0.82
CA GLU A 32 15.04 -2.23 2.14
C GLU A 32 15.12 -1.16 3.24
N GLY A 33 16.12 -0.27 3.17
CA GLY A 33 16.30 0.82 4.13
C GLY A 33 15.23 1.92 4.07
N ASP A 34 14.52 2.04 2.95
CA ASP A 34 13.47 3.06 2.78
C ASP A 34 12.08 2.57 3.18
N LEU A 35 11.90 1.26 3.31
CA LEU A 35 10.59 0.65 3.46
C LEU A 35 9.82 1.16 4.67
N SER A 36 10.47 1.28 5.83
CA SER A 36 9.85 1.79 7.06
C SER A 36 9.33 3.22 6.93
N ARG A 37 10.07 4.08 6.21
CA ARG A 37 9.68 5.47 5.93
C ARG A 37 8.58 5.60 4.88
N ARG A 38 8.33 4.54 4.11
CA ARG A 38 7.37 4.51 2.99
C ARG A 38 6.13 3.67 3.25
N LEU A 39 5.99 3.14 4.46
CA LEU A 39 4.81 2.36 4.86
C LEU A 39 3.51 3.14 4.60
N GLY A 40 2.56 2.48 3.94
CA GLY A 40 1.27 3.08 3.61
C GLY A 40 1.27 4.09 2.46
N ARG A 41 2.43 4.36 1.81
CA ARG A 41 2.51 5.17 0.60
C ARG A 41 2.28 4.33 -0.66
N ASP A 42 2.09 5.02 -1.79
CA ASP A 42 1.82 4.37 -3.07
C ASP A 42 2.91 3.34 -3.42
N ALA A 43 2.47 2.20 -3.92
CA ALA A 43 3.32 1.11 -4.41
C ALA A 43 4.31 0.49 -3.39
N TYR A 44 4.26 0.83 -2.10
CA TYR A 44 5.13 0.21 -1.09
C TYR A 44 4.96 -1.32 -1.00
N SER A 45 3.76 -1.83 -1.30
CA SER A 45 3.44 -3.26 -1.27
C SER A 45 4.24 -4.08 -2.29
N TYR A 46 4.68 -3.47 -3.40
CA TYR A 46 5.51 -4.15 -4.39
C TYR A 46 6.86 -4.62 -3.82
N ARG A 47 7.41 -3.89 -2.85
CA ARG A 47 8.62 -4.36 -2.14
C ARG A 47 8.36 -5.64 -1.36
N TYR A 48 7.19 -5.80 -0.76
CA TYR A 48 6.83 -7.04 -0.06
C TYR A 48 6.64 -8.21 -1.05
N VAL A 49 6.07 -7.96 -2.22
CA VAL A 49 5.99 -8.95 -3.28
C VAL A 49 7.40 -9.40 -3.68
N TYR A 50 8.29 -8.46 -4.00
CA TYR A 50 9.69 -8.80 -4.29
C TYR A 50 10.36 -9.60 -3.15
N ARG A 51 10.21 -9.17 -1.90
CA ARG A 51 10.76 -9.88 -0.73
C ARG A 51 10.27 -11.34 -0.64
N ALA A 52 9.05 -11.61 -1.04
CA ALA A 52 8.53 -12.97 -1.07
C ALA A 52 9.22 -13.83 -2.14
N PHE A 53 9.54 -13.24 -3.30
CA PHE A 53 10.26 -13.91 -4.38
C PHE A 53 11.79 -13.98 -4.14
N ALA A 54 12.37 -13.04 -3.42
CA ALA A 54 13.83 -12.92 -3.24
C ALA A 54 14.53 -14.20 -2.79
N PRO A 55 13.99 -15.02 -1.85
CA PRO A 55 14.61 -16.30 -1.49
C PRO A 55 14.71 -17.30 -2.65
N LEU A 56 13.70 -17.33 -3.53
CA LEU A 56 13.69 -18.19 -4.72
C LEU A 56 14.71 -17.70 -5.74
N LEU A 57 14.75 -16.41 -5.99
CA LEU A 57 15.71 -15.78 -6.90
C LEU A 57 17.15 -15.98 -6.41
N LYS A 58 17.38 -15.83 -5.09
CA LYS A 58 18.67 -16.07 -4.47
C LYS A 58 19.12 -17.53 -4.60
N ARG A 59 18.20 -18.48 -4.38
CA ARG A 59 18.49 -19.93 -4.55
C ARG A 59 18.79 -20.29 -6.00
N TRP A 60 18.14 -19.62 -6.95
CA TRP A 60 18.44 -19.78 -8.37
C TRP A 60 19.85 -19.23 -8.72
N GLY A 61 20.32 -18.18 -8.03
CA GLY A 61 21.70 -17.71 -8.10
C GLY A 61 22.01 -16.71 -9.21
N HIS A 62 21.13 -16.53 -10.17
CA HIS A 62 21.37 -15.71 -11.37
C HIS A 62 20.53 -14.42 -11.35
N HIS A 63 20.57 -13.69 -10.23
CA HIS A 63 19.85 -12.43 -10.11
C HIS A 63 20.67 -11.35 -9.42
N ARG A 64 20.35 -10.10 -9.72
CA ARG A 64 20.90 -8.89 -9.08
C ARG A 64 19.81 -7.85 -8.94
N GLU A 65 19.72 -7.22 -7.78
CA GLU A 65 18.87 -6.05 -7.59
C GLU A 65 19.49 -4.84 -8.31
N ALA A 66 18.69 -4.20 -9.17
CA ALA A 66 19.04 -3.03 -9.97
C ALA A 66 18.12 -1.83 -9.66
N SER A 67 17.50 -1.83 -8.47
CA SER A 67 16.71 -0.69 -7.97
C SER A 67 17.66 0.43 -7.54
N GLY A 68 17.35 1.68 -7.93
CA GLY A 68 18.23 2.79 -7.58
C GLY A 68 17.84 4.09 -8.28
N PRO A 69 18.73 5.09 -8.28
CA PRO A 69 18.54 6.33 -9.01
C PRO A 69 18.45 6.06 -10.52
N ARG A 70 17.93 7.07 -11.24
CA ARG A 70 17.84 7.02 -12.71
C ARG A 70 19.20 6.60 -13.32
N GLY A 71 19.16 5.65 -14.24
CA GLY A 71 20.35 5.08 -14.88
C GLY A 71 20.97 3.87 -14.17
N ALA A 72 20.48 3.49 -13.00
CA ALA A 72 20.99 2.31 -12.29
C ALA A 72 20.75 1.00 -13.07
N LEU A 73 19.61 0.88 -13.71
CA LEU A 73 19.25 -0.28 -14.52
C LEU A 73 20.10 -0.37 -15.79
N GLU A 74 20.28 0.75 -16.52
CA GLU A 74 21.15 0.84 -17.71
C GLU A 74 22.60 0.47 -17.36
N HIS A 75 23.09 0.96 -16.22
CA HIS A 75 24.44 0.59 -15.76
C HIS A 75 24.54 -0.91 -15.48
N ALA A 76 23.52 -1.50 -14.83
CA ALA A 76 23.49 -2.92 -14.54
C ALA A 76 23.42 -3.78 -15.83
N VAL A 77 22.67 -3.34 -16.85
CA VAL A 77 22.62 -3.98 -18.18
C VAL A 77 23.98 -3.94 -18.84
N ALA A 78 24.63 -2.77 -18.88
CA ALA A 78 25.95 -2.62 -19.48
C ALA A 78 27.00 -3.48 -18.77
N GLU A 79 26.95 -3.57 -17.44
CA GLU A 79 27.85 -4.42 -16.66
C GLU A 79 27.60 -5.91 -16.92
N ALA A 80 26.34 -6.35 -16.99
CA ALA A 80 26.01 -7.74 -17.33
C ALA A 80 26.59 -8.14 -18.69
N ARG A 81 26.41 -7.28 -19.70
CA ARG A 81 26.95 -7.51 -21.06
C ARG A 81 28.49 -7.58 -21.08
N ARG A 82 29.18 -6.71 -20.31
CA ARG A 82 30.67 -6.77 -20.19
C ARG A 82 31.16 -8.08 -19.57
N ARG A 83 30.31 -8.73 -18.76
CA ARG A 83 30.59 -10.04 -18.12
C ARG A 83 30.06 -11.21 -18.95
N GLU A 84 29.74 -10.98 -20.21
CA GLU A 84 29.21 -12.00 -21.13
C GLU A 84 27.91 -12.67 -20.62
N ARG A 85 27.13 -11.95 -19.75
CA ARG A 85 25.84 -12.41 -19.26
C ARG A 85 24.72 -11.83 -20.12
N THR A 86 23.64 -12.61 -20.27
CA THR A 86 22.43 -12.16 -20.95
C THR A 86 21.49 -11.48 -19.93
N PRO A 87 21.38 -10.13 -19.95
CA PRO A 87 20.49 -9.44 -19.02
C PRO A 87 19.02 -9.69 -19.37
N VAL A 88 18.20 -9.90 -18.35
CA VAL A 88 16.74 -9.96 -18.42
C VAL A 88 16.19 -9.07 -17.31
N HIS A 89 15.38 -8.09 -17.65
CA HIS A 89 14.77 -7.17 -16.69
C HIS A 89 13.51 -7.77 -16.08
N LEU A 90 13.46 -7.93 -14.77
CA LEU A 90 12.31 -8.38 -13.99
C LEU A 90 11.84 -7.26 -13.07
N SER A 91 10.69 -6.66 -13.35
CA SER A 91 10.21 -5.45 -12.69
C SER A 91 9.06 -5.73 -11.73
N PHE A 92 9.29 -5.57 -10.44
CA PHE A 92 8.26 -5.58 -9.39
C PHE A 92 7.74 -4.15 -9.16
N LEU A 93 7.05 -3.61 -10.16
CA LEU A 93 6.51 -2.25 -10.19
C LEU A 93 5.12 -2.22 -10.84
N PRO A 94 4.29 -1.21 -10.53
CA PRO A 94 3.17 -0.86 -11.38
C PRO A 94 3.66 -0.59 -12.82
N LEU A 95 2.89 -0.98 -13.83
CA LEU A 95 3.32 -0.84 -15.24
C LEU A 95 3.69 0.60 -15.62
N HIS A 96 3.01 1.61 -15.08
CA HIS A 96 3.31 3.01 -15.37
C HIS A 96 4.63 3.51 -14.76
N LEU A 97 5.18 2.81 -13.77
CA LEU A 97 6.46 3.12 -13.14
C LEU A 97 7.60 2.25 -13.64
N MET A 98 7.30 1.21 -14.41
CA MET A 98 8.31 0.33 -14.98
C MET A 98 9.14 1.06 -16.02
N GLU A 99 10.45 0.94 -15.94
CA GLU A 99 11.38 1.33 -16.98
C GLU A 99 11.48 0.22 -18.02
N ILE A 100 11.26 0.54 -19.29
CA ILE A 100 11.38 -0.40 -20.40
C ILE A 100 12.79 -0.27 -20.96
N MET A 101 13.56 -1.33 -20.89
CA MET A 101 14.94 -1.35 -21.38
C MET A 101 14.97 -1.79 -22.85
N PRO A 102 15.56 -1.00 -23.76
CA PRO A 102 15.73 -1.41 -25.13
C PRO A 102 16.69 -2.61 -25.22
N ASP A 103 16.42 -3.52 -26.16
CA ASP A 103 17.25 -4.70 -26.43
C ASP A 103 17.51 -5.63 -25.22
N VAL A 104 16.62 -5.58 -24.24
CA VAL A 104 16.62 -6.45 -23.06
C VAL A 104 15.22 -7.02 -22.89
N PRO A 105 15.03 -8.32 -22.69
CA PRO A 105 13.72 -8.86 -22.32
C PRO A 105 13.19 -8.20 -21.06
N ASN A 106 11.99 -7.61 -21.15
CA ASN A 106 11.33 -6.93 -20.06
C ASN A 106 10.16 -7.77 -19.55
N ILE A 107 10.23 -8.21 -18.30
CA ILE A 107 9.19 -8.98 -17.65
C ILE A 107 8.57 -8.12 -16.55
N ALA A 108 7.28 -7.80 -16.69
CA ALA A 108 6.55 -7.05 -15.70
C ALA A 108 5.92 -7.99 -14.65
N VAL A 109 5.98 -7.60 -13.38
CA VAL A 109 5.36 -8.32 -12.27
C VAL A 109 4.42 -7.39 -11.50
N PRO A 110 3.32 -6.92 -12.13
CA PRO A 110 2.36 -6.04 -11.46
C PRO A 110 1.49 -6.82 -10.48
N ALA A 111 1.29 -6.25 -9.28
CA ALA A 111 0.25 -6.66 -8.36
C ALA A 111 -1.04 -5.91 -8.73
N TRP A 112 -2.07 -6.63 -9.16
CA TRP A 112 -3.33 -6.04 -9.62
C TRP A 112 -4.52 -6.79 -9.05
N GLU A 113 -5.43 -6.05 -8.41
CA GLU A 113 -6.58 -6.61 -7.71
C GLU A 113 -7.95 -6.17 -8.28
N PHE A 114 -7.97 -5.41 -9.38
CA PHE A 114 -9.20 -4.91 -9.97
C PHE A 114 -9.62 -5.71 -11.21
N PRO A 115 -10.92 -5.70 -11.57
CA PRO A 115 -11.41 -6.43 -12.74
C PRO A 115 -10.92 -5.84 -14.07
N ASP A 116 -10.64 -4.54 -14.10
CA ASP A 116 -10.28 -3.81 -15.32
C ASP A 116 -8.87 -3.25 -15.23
N ILE A 117 -8.18 -3.23 -16.36
CA ILE A 117 -6.86 -2.64 -16.52
C ILE A 117 -7.00 -1.19 -16.99
N PRO A 118 -6.26 -0.21 -16.43
CA PRO A 118 -6.26 1.16 -16.90
C PRO A 118 -5.91 1.22 -18.41
N SER A 119 -6.81 1.75 -19.22
CA SER A 119 -6.69 1.81 -20.69
C SER A 119 -6.75 3.24 -21.25
N LEU A 120 -6.74 4.25 -20.37
CA LEU A 120 -6.77 5.65 -20.73
C LEU A 120 -5.46 6.35 -20.35
N ASP A 121 -5.09 7.35 -21.11
CA ASP A 121 -3.97 8.25 -20.82
C ASP A 121 -4.45 9.26 -19.77
N LEU A 122 -4.33 8.93 -18.48
CA LEU A 122 -4.73 9.81 -17.39
C LEU A 122 -3.76 11.00 -17.29
N GLU A 123 -4.31 12.21 -17.10
CA GLU A 123 -3.53 13.45 -16.97
C GLU A 123 -2.59 13.69 -18.18
N ASP A 124 -3.00 13.25 -19.38
CA ASP A 124 -2.21 13.30 -20.61
C ASP A 124 -0.85 12.54 -20.52
N ASP A 125 -0.69 11.65 -19.53
CA ASP A 125 0.48 10.79 -19.41
C ASP A 125 0.19 9.40 -20.01
N PRO A 126 0.79 9.04 -21.16
CA PRO A 126 0.60 7.74 -21.82
C PRO A 126 1.13 6.57 -21.00
N LYS A 127 1.97 6.82 -19.97
CA LYS A 127 2.44 5.76 -19.06
C LYS A 127 1.33 5.24 -18.17
N GLN A 128 0.29 6.06 -17.87
CA GLN A 128 -0.86 5.65 -17.08
C GLN A 128 -1.75 4.63 -17.80
N ASN A 129 -1.65 4.55 -19.12
CA ASN A 129 -2.34 3.55 -19.92
C ASN A 129 -1.61 2.19 -19.83
N TRP A 130 -2.06 1.38 -18.90
CA TRP A 130 -1.45 0.07 -18.65
C TRP A 130 -1.69 -0.91 -19.81
N ALA A 131 -2.81 -0.80 -20.54
CA ALA A 131 -3.05 -1.63 -21.70
C ALA A 131 -1.98 -1.37 -22.77
N ARG A 132 -1.67 -0.10 -23.05
CA ARG A 132 -0.59 0.28 -23.98
C ARG A 132 0.80 -0.11 -23.45
N ARG A 133 1.04 0.05 -22.15
CA ARG A 133 2.33 -0.30 -21.51
C ARG A 133 2.58 -1.80 -21.52
N ALA A 134 1.54 -2.59 -21.32
CA ALA A 134 1.61 -4.05 -21.35
C ALA A 134 2.09 -4.61 -22.69
N GLU A 135 1.74 -3.95 -23.81
CA GLU A 135 2.21 -4.35 -25.16
C GLU A 135 3.70 -4.01 -25.42
N GLN A 136 4.36 -3.30 -24.52
CA GLN A 136 5.78 -2.93 -24.62
C GLN A 136 6.71 -3.87 -23.84
N VAL A 137 6.16 -4.86 -23.15
CA VAL A 137 6.94 -5.85 -22.40
C VAL A 137 6.81 -7.23 -23.05
N ASP A 138 7.80 -8.08 -22.82
CA ASP A 138 7.89 -9.41 -23.45
C ASP A 138 7.01 -10.44 -22.71
N ALA A 139 6.80 -10.26 -21.42
CA ALA A 139 5.90 -11.10 -20.63
C ALA A 139 5.39 -10.36 -19.39
N ILE A 140 4.25 -10.82 -18.88
CA ILE A 140 3.66 -10.35 -17.65
C ILE A 140 3.50 -11.54 -16.71
N ILE A 141 3.98 -11.39 -15.47
CA ILE A 141 3.72 -12.33 -14.38
C ILE A 141 2.71 -11.66 -13.43
N THR A 142 1.57 -12.30 -13.25
CA THR A 142 0.56 -11.88 -12.27
C THR A 142 0.35 -12.97 -11.23
N HIS A 143 -0.35 -12.66 -10.13
CA HIS A 143 -0.36 -13.55 -8.98
C HIS A 143 -1.62 -14.40 -8.87
N THR A 144 -2.66 -14.09 -9.67
CA THR A 144 -3.95 -14.78 -9.63
C THR A 144 -4.55 -14.95 -11.03
N GLN A 145 -5.41 -15.94 -11.19
CA GLN A 145 -6.21 -16.09 -12.42
C GLN A 145 -7.16 -14.91 -12.62
N PHE A 146 -7.63 -14.28 -11.54
CA PHE A 146 -8.46 -13.09 -11.61
C PHE A 146 -7.72 -11.93 -12.30
N SER A 147 -6.50 -11.64 -11.85
CA SER A 147 -5.66 -10.59 -12.46
C SER A 147 -5.32 -10.94 -13.93
N ARG A 148 -4.98 -12.21 -14.21
CA ARG A 148 -4.75 -12.66 -15.60
C ARG A 148 -5.97 -12.40 -16.49
N ALA A 149 -7.17 -12.72 -16.00
CA ALA A 149 -8.39 -12.49 -16.75
C ALA A 149 -8.63 -10.99 -17.02
N ALA A 150 -8.24 -10.09 -16.10
CA ALA A 150 -8.32 -8.64 -16.33
C ALA A 150 -7.44 -8.19 -17.50
N PHE A 151 -6.20 -8.66 -17.58
CA PHE A 151 -5.30 -8.37 -18.71
C PHE A 151 -5.87 -8.89 -20.02
N LEU A 152 -6.38 -10.12 -20.05
CA LEU A 152 -6.96 -10.71 -21.26
C LEU A 152 -8.24 -9.97 -21.71
N ARG A 153 -9.12 -9.55 -20.78
CA ARG A 153 -10.30 -8.75 -21.13
C ARG A 153 -9.94 -7.39 -21.70
N ALA A 154 -8.82 -6.81 -21.29
CA ALA A 154 -8.31 -5.56 -21.87
C ALA A 154 -7.72 -5.73 -23.29
N GLY A 155 -7.75 -6.95 -23.85
CA GLY A 155 -7.26 -7.25 -25.21
C GLY A 155 -5.73 -7.32 -25.30
N ILE A 156 -5.01 -7.43 -24.19
CA ILE A 156 -3.55 -7.47 -24.15
C ILE A 156 -3.07 -8.81 -24.73
N ARG A 157 -2.18 -8.73 -25.72
CA ARG A 157 -1.63 -9.89 -26.44
C ARG A 157 -0.33 -10.42 -25.84
N THR A 158 0.36 -9.59 -25.08
CA THR A 158 1.56 -10.01 -24.35
C THR A 158 1.27 -11.24 -23.48
N PRO A 159 2.11 -12.27 -23.48
CA PRO A 159 1.92 -13.46 -22.65
C PRO A 159 1.76 -13.11 -21.15
N VAL A 160 0.67 -13.60 -20.54
CA VAL A 160 0.37 -13.37 -19.12
C VAL A 160 0.40 -14.69 -18.36
N HIS A 161 1.37 -14.83 -17.45
CA HIS A 161 1.57 -16.01 -16.62
C HIS A 161 1.07 -15.78 -15.21
N VAL A 162 0.53 -16.84 -14.58
CA VAL A 162 0.11 -16.78 -13.17
C VAL A 162 1.15 -17.50 -12.34
N VAL A 163 1.83 -16.72 -11.50
CA VAL A 163 2.77 -17.22 -10.49
C VAL A 163 2.34 -16.66 -9.15
N PRO A 164 1.71 -17.47 -8.27
CA PRO A 164 1.30 -17.02 -6.95
C PRO A 164 2.48 -16.45 -6.14
N VAL A 165 2.20 -15.43 -5.33
CA VAL A 165 3.23 -14.89 -4.43
C VAL A 165 3.65 -15.98 -3.45
N PRO A 166 4.95 -16.27 -3.32
CA PRO A 166 5.44 -17.28 -2.38
C PRO A 166 5.09 -16.90 -0.93
N ILE A 167 4.68 -17.89 -0.15
CA ILE A 167 4.48 -17.73 1.28
C ILE A 167 5.76 -18.18 1.98
N ARG A 168 6.26 -17.37 2.90
CA ARG A 168 7.46 -17.68 3.67
C ARG A 168 7.19 -18.90 4.56
N SER A 169 8.17 -19.79 4.63
CA SER A 169 8.05 -21.06 5.38
C SER A 169 7.84 -20.88 6.88
N ASP A 170 8.33 -19.77 7.46
CA ASP A 170 8.15 -19.45 8.87
C ASP A 170 6.68 -19.21 9.26
N TYR A 171 5.82 -18.78 8.33
CA TYR A 171 4.38 -18.69 8.59
C TYR A 171 3.73 -20.05 8.87
N PHE A 172 4.23 -21.13 8.28
CA PHE A 172 3.72 -22.48 8.53
C PHE A 172 4.21 -23.08 9.85
N GLN A 173 5.13 -22.41 10.53
CA GLN A 173 5.65 -22.81 11.83
C GLN A 173 4.91 -22.13 13.00
N VAL A 174 4.06 -21.13 12.69
CA VAL A 174 3.25 -20.48 13.71
C VAL A 174 2.19 -21.45 14.21
N PRO A 175 2.16 -21.77 15.51
CA PRO A 175 1.17 -22.69 16.05
C PRO A 175 -0.25 -22.12 15.94
N ASP A 176 -1.23 -23.01 15.79
CA ASP A 176 -2.64 -22.62 15.77
C ASP A 176 -3.04 -21.97 17.09
N TRP A 177 -3.89 -20.96 16.99
CA TRP A 177 -4.52 -20.35 18.15
C TRP A 177 -5.48 -21.33 18.81
N ARG A 178 -5.36 -21.54 20.12
CA ARG A 178 -6.21 -22.46 20.87
C ARG A 178 -7.08 -21.71 21.89
N PRO A 179 -8.34 -22.15 22.12
CA PRO A 179 -9.14 -21.63 23.21
C PRO A 179 -8.39 -21.76 24.56
N GLY A 180 -8.41 -20.70 25.36
CA GLY A 180 -7.67 -20.65 26.63
C GLY A 180 -6.19 -20.27 26.53
N GLN A 181 -5.64 -20.19 25.34
CA GLN A 181 -4.28 -19.67 25.14
C GLN A 181 -4.23 -18.17 25.52
N ARG A 182 -3.09 -17.76 26.08
CA ARG A 182 -2.79 -16.35 26.35
C ARG A 182 -1.47 -15.99 25.68
N VAL A 183 -1.46 -14.83 25.02
CA VAL A 183 -0.27 -14.26 24.41
C VAL A 183 -0.18 -12.81 24.78
N VAL A 184 1.00 -12.36 25.16
CA VAL A 184 1.27 -10.94 25.40
C VAL A 184 2.00 -10.39 24.19
N LEU A 185 1.42 -9.40 23.55
CA LEU A 185 2.11 -8.60 22.53
C LEU A 185 2.84 -7.47 23.24
N ASP A 186 4.15 -7.48 23.18
CA ASP A 186 5.00 -6.44 23.73
C ASP A 186 5.14 -5.30 22.72
N CYS A 187 4.12 -4.47 22.64
CA CYS A 187 4.09 -3.32 21.76
C CYS A 187 3.10 -2.28 22.29
N PRO A 188 3.36 -0.99 22.06
CA PRO A 188 2.42 0.08 22.40
C PRO A 188 1.08 -0.14 21.69
N CYS A 189 -0.01 -0.07 22.46
CA CYS A 189 -1.35 -0.27 21.90
C CYS A 189 -2.40 0.62 22.57
N TYR A 190 -3.46 0.93 21.82
CA TYR A 190 -4.62 1.68 22.30
C TYR A 190 -5.81 0.73 22.35
N VAL A 191 -6.34 0.49 23.56
CA VAL A 191 -7.40 -0.52 23.79
C VAL A 191 -8.71 0.13 24.17
N PHE A 192 -9.80 -0.27 23.52
CA PHE A 192 -11.17 0.16 23.79
C PHE A 192 -12.09 -1.04 24.15
N PRO A 193 -13.15 -0.87 24.96
CA PRO A 193 -13.47 0.36 25.68
C PRO A 193 -12.41 0.67 26.73
N GLN A 194 -12.15 1.97 26.92
CA GLN A 194 -11.36 2.39 28.08
C GLN A 194 -12.25 2.35 29.32
N PRO A 195 -11.69 2.07 30.51
CA PRO A 195 -12.43 2.24 31.77
C PRO A 195 -13.04 3.64 31.83
N ALA A 196 -14.28 3.73 32.28
CA ALA A 196 -15.16 4.87 32.16
C ALA A 196 -14.61 6.15 32.86
N ALA A 197 -13.70 6.86 32.23
CA ALA A 197 -13.11 8.09 32.74
C ALA A 197 -13.16 9.30 31.78
N LEU A 198 -13.81 9.20 30.62
CA LEU A 198 -13.91 10.34 29.71
C LEU A 198 -15.35 10.81 29.58
N PRO A 199 -15.63 12.10 29.85
CA PRO A 199 -16.94 12.68 29.59
C PRO A 199 -17.23 12.56 28.09
N ARG A 200 -18.42 12.07 27.73
CA ARG A 200 -18.89 12.06 26.34
C ARG A 200 -18.78 13.49 25.81
N PRO A 201 -18.09 13.72 24.67
CA PRO A 201 -18.15 15.02 24.06
C PRO A 201 -19.63 15.32 23.76
N GLN A 202 -20.14 16.40 24.33
CA GLN A 202 -21.48 16.89 23.98
C GLN A 202 -21.49 17.10 22.47
N ARG A 203 -22.39 16.41 21.77
CA ARG A 203 -22.61 16.68 20.33
C ARG A 203 -22.88 18.18 20.21
N PRO A 204 -22.18 18.93 19.35
CA PRO A 204 -22.66 20.24 19.01
C PRO A 204 -24.06 20.04 18.44
N TRP A 205 -25.06 20.68 19.05
CA TRP A 205 -26.47 20.64 18.63
C TRP A 205 -26.52 20.99 17.15
N VAL A 206 -26.80 20.00 16.29
CA VAL A 206 -27.25 20.27 14.94
C VAL A 206 -28.68 20.73 15.11
N ASN A 207 -28.88 22.03 14.99
CA ASN A 207 -30.21 22.61 15.02
C ASN A 207 -30.94 22.13 13.76
N THR A 208 -31.81 21.16 13.93
CA THR A 208 -32.57 20.47 12.84
C THR A 208 -33.71 21.34 12.30
N GLU A 209 -33.93 22.54 12.86
CA GLU A 209 -35.06 23.42 12.47
C GLU A 209 -34.73 24.41 11.35
N THR A 210 -33.49 24.61 10.98
CA THR A 210 -33.13 25.45 9.83
C THR A 210 -32.29 24.67 8.85
N GLY A 211 -32.93 24.11 7.81
CA GLY A 211 -32.32 23.36 6.71
C GLY A 211 -31.33 24.15 5.84
N HIS A 212 -30.71 25.21 6.36
CA HIS A 212 -29.64 25.97 5.72
C HIS A 212 -28.34 25.75 6.52
N LEU A 213 -27.54 24.80 6.04
CA LEU A 213 -26.11 24.84 6.31
C LEU A 213 -25.58 26.21 5.84
N PRO A 214 -24.94 27.02 6.73
CA PRO A 214 -24.23 28.18 6.24
C PRO A 214 -23.23 27.68 5.21
N VAL A 215 -23.29 28.21 4.00
CA VAL A 215 -22.33 27.94 2.94
C VAL A 215 -20.97 28.42 3.47
N ARG A 216 -20.29 27.59 4.22
CA ARG A 216 -18.85 27.70 4.42
C ARG A 216 -18.25 27.43 3.05
N LEU A 217 -18.09 28.50 2.28
CA LEU A 217 -17.20 28.50 1.13
C LEU A 217 -15.91 27.89 1.67
N SER A 218 -15.64 26.64 1.31
CA SER A 218 -14.46 25.99 1.83
C SER A 218 -13.28 26.83 1.37
N LEU A 219 -12.29 27.04 2.24
CA LEU A 219 -11.04 27.71 1.88
C LEU A 219 -10.48 27.20 0.54
N ARG A 220 -10.83 25.98 0.18
CA ARG A 220 -10.53 25.33 -1.11
C ARG A 220 -11.28 25.96 -2.29
N GLN A 221 -12.52 26.42 -2.12
CA GLN A 221 -13.30 27.06 -3.19
C GLN A 221 -12.87 28.51 -3.38
N LEU A 222 -12.57 29.23 -2.29
CA LEU A 222 -11.95 30.55 -2.33
C LEU A 222 -10.58 30.51 -3.01
N TYR A 223 -9.74 29.56 -2.63
CA TYR A 223 -8.43 29.34 -3.23
C TYR A 223 -8.50 29.03 -4.73
N LYS A 224 -9.43 28.15 -5.16
CA LYS A 224 -9.64 27.87 -6.59
C LYS A 224 -10.09 29.10 -7.37
N LYS A 225 -10.96 29.96 -6.79
CA LYS A 225 -11.38 31.21 -7.43
C LYS A 225 -10.24 32.23 -7.53
N CYS A 226 -9.41 32.36 -6.49
CA CYS A 226 -8.28 33.30 -6.52
C CYS A 226 -7.18 32.90 -7.50
N ILE A 227 -6.87 31.57 -7.60
CA ILE A 227 -5.84 31.10 -8.55
C ILE A 227 -6.29 31.19 -10.01
N LYS A 228 -7.58 30.96 -10.30
CA LYS A 228 -8.09 31.09 -11.67
C LYS A 228 -8.02 32.53 -12.21
N ALA A 229 -7.90 33.52 -11.32
CA ALA A 229 -7.81 34.94 -11.67
C ALA A 229 -6.37 35.45 -11.79
N MET A 230 -5.34 34.62 -11.54
CA MET A 230 -3.93 35.05 -11.59
C MET A 230 -3.25 34.68 -12.90
N PRO A 231 -2.35 35.54 -13.42
CA PRO A 231 -1.52 35.23 -14.59
C PRO A 231 -0.66 33.99 -14.36
N GLU A 232 -0.53 33.10 -15.35
CA GLU A 232 0.13 31.79 -15.26
C GLU A 232 1.53 31.82 -14.65
N ARG A 233 2.33 32.86 -14.94
CA ARG A 233 3.70 33.05 -14.41
C ARG A 233 3.78 33.22 -12.88
N PHE A 234 2.71 33.64 -12.22
CA PHE A 234 2.61 33.80 -10.77
C PHE A 234 1.98 32.56 -10.10
N GLY A 235 1.17 31.79 -10.84
CA GLY A 235 0.44 30.64 -10.33
C GLY A 235 1.35 29.53 -9.79
N ALA A 236 2.49 29.28 -10.42
CA ALA A 236 3.41 28.22 -10.01
C ALA A 236 4.19 28.54 -8.71
N ALA A 237 4.57 29.80 -8.49
CA ALA A 237 5.26 30.24 -7.27
C ALA A 237 4.29 30.28 -6.09
N VAL A 238 3.08 30.83 -6.28
CA VAL A 238 2.02 30.86 -5.28
C VAL A 238 1.57 29.44 -4.91
N ASN A 239 1.48 28.53 -5.88
CA ASN A 239 1.15 27.13 -5.61
C ASN A 239 2.22 26.41 -4.77
N ARG A 240 3.52 26.67 -5.00
CA ARG A 240 4.59 26.10 -4.18
C ARG A 240 4.55 26.63 -2.75
N SER A 241 4.44 27.96 -2.57
CA SER A 241 4.35 28.58 -1.25
C SER A 241 3.08 28.17 -0.50
N ALA A 242 1.94 28.09 -1.18
CA ALA A 242 0.68 27.65 -0.59
C ALA A 242 0.67 26.14 -0.25
N ARG A 243 1.44 25.30 -0.97
CA ARG A 243 1.66 23.89 -0.59
C ARG A 243 2.53 23.79 0.65
N ALA A 244 3.61 24.57 0.74
CA ALA A 244 4.49 24.60 1.90
C ALA A 244 3.76 25.09 3.16
N VAL A 245 2.99 26.19 3.06
CA VAL A 245 2.16 26.70 4.17
C VAL A 245 1.09 25.70 4.58
N ARG A 246 0.41 25.05 3.62
CA ARG A 246 -0.55 23.98 3.93
C ARG A 246 0.09 22.79 4.60
N ALA A 247 1.27 22.35 4.14
CA ALA A 247 2.02 21.28 4.76
C ALA A 247 2.44 21.64 6.19
N ALA A 248 2.92 22.87 6.42
CA ALA A 248 3.29 23.35 7.75
C ALA A 248 2.07 23.48 8.69
N LEU A 249 0.95 24.04 8.22
CA LEU A 249 -0.29 24.13 9.00
C LEU A 249 -0.90 22.75 9.26
N TRP A 250 -0.80 21.84 8.31
CA TRP A 250 -1.22 20.46 8.48
C TRP A 250 -0.37 19.75 9.53
N SER A 251 0.96 19.89 9.45
CA SER A 251 1.91 19.32 10.44
C SER A 251 1.67 19.87 11.82
N ALA A 252 1.52 21.20 11.98
CA ALA A 252 1.21 21.84 13.27
C ALA A 252 -0.13 21.34 13.85
N ARG A 253 -1.15 21.19 12.99
CA ARG A 253 -2.46 20.66 13.40
C ARG A 253 -2.40 19.19 13.79
N GLN A 254 -1.49 18.41 13.19
CA GLN A 254 -1.26 17.01 13.55
C GLN A 254 -0.55 16.91 14.91
N VAL A 255 0.48 17.71 15.16
CA VAL A 255 1.18 17.75 16.46
C VAL A 255 0.21 18.11 17.59
N LEU A 256 -0.67 19.12 17.40
CA LEU A 256 -1.69 19.46 18.37
C LEU A 256 -2.69 18.30 18.61
N LYS A 257 -3.13 17.64 17.56
CA LYS A 257 -4.01 16.46 17.67
C LYS A 257 -3.32 15.27 18.35
N GLU A 258 -2.04 15.07 18.09
CA GLU A 258 -1.25 13.99 18.69
C GLU A 258 -1.14 14.16 20.20
N THR A 259 -0.83 15.37 20.67
CA THR A 259 -0.77 15.68 22.10
C THR A 259 -2.12 15.43 22.77
N ASP A 260 -3.21 15.89 22.17
CA ASP A 260 -4.57 15.66 22.67
C ASP A 260 -4.95 14.17 22.69
N ILE A 261 -4.57 13.43 21.66
CA ILE A 261 -4.93 12.00 21.54
C ILE A 261 -4.19 11.16 22.57
N ARG A 262 -2.88 11.36 22.74
CA ARG A 262 -2.07 10.61 23.73
C ARG A 262 -2.45 10.95 25.15
N LEU A 263 -2.87 12.19 25.42
CA LEU A 263 -3.40 12.60 26.71
C LEU A 263 -4.77 11.99 27.00
N LEU A 264 -5.66 11.97 26.02
CA LEU A 264 -7.00 11.42 26.14
C LEU A 264 -7.01 9.88 26.15
N TYR A 265 -6.09 9.27 25.40
CA TYR A 265 -5.97 7.82 25.24
C TYR A 265 -4.50 7.40 25.40
N PRO A 266 -3.98 7.28 26.64
CA PRO A 266 -2.60 6.86 26.84
C PRO A 266 -2.41 5.42 26.30
N PRO A 267 -1.37 5.18 25.51
CA PRO A 267 -1.08 3.83 25.03
C PRO A 267 -0.70 2.92 26.19
N ARG A 268 -1.12 1.67 26.14
CA ARG A 268 -0.63 0.62 27.02
C ARG A 268 0.70 0.07 26.46
N PRO A 269 1.64 -0.33 27.30
CA PRO A 269 2.94 -0.83 26.86
C PRO A 269 2.84 -2.21 26.18
N ASN A 270 1.80 -2.97 26.54
CA ASN A 270 1.57 -4.32 26.02
C ASN A 270 0.08 -4.61 25.89
N LEU A 271 -0.24 -5.71 25.17
CA LEU A 271 -1.59 -6.21 24.97
C LEU A 271 -1.66 -7.69 25.30
N GLU A 272 -2.40 -8.06 26.33
CA GLU A 272 -2.74 -9.46 26.58
C GLU A 272 -3.91 -9.90 25.71
N LEU A 273 -3.69 -10.95 24.93
CA LEU A 273 -4.66 -11.59 24.05
C LEU A 273 -5.12 -12.91 24.65
N SER A 274 -6.41 -13.13 24.67
CA SER A 274 -7.04 -14.39 25.10
C SER A 274 -8.42 -14.52 24.44
N GLY A 275 -9.01 -15.71 24.47
CA GLY A 275 -10.34 -15.94 23.90
C GLY A 275 -10.36 -15.89 22.38
N VAL A 276 -11.33 -15.18 21.82
CA VAL A 276 -11.52 -15.05 20.37
C VAL A 276 -10.75 -13.82 19.87
N VAL A 277 -9.72 -14.04 19.06
CA VAL A 277 -8.85 -12.99 18.54
C VAL A 277 -8.98 -12.87 17.03
N TYR A 278 -9.40 -11.69 16.58
CA TYR A 278 -9.37 -11.29 15.17
C TYR A 278 -8.22 -10.33 14.95
N THR A 279 -7.60 -10.41 13.78
CA THR A 279 -6.52 -9.50 13.39
C THR A 279 -6.79 -8.89 12.03
N THR A 280 -6.44 -7.62 11.87
CA THR A 280 -6.45 -6.95 10.57
C THR A 280 -5.30 -5.97 10.46
N ILE A 281 -4.89 -5.73 9.21
CA ILE A 281 -3.84 -4.77 8.87
C ILE A 281 -4.45 -3.76 7.91
N LEU A 282 -4.40 -2.48 8.24
CA LEU A 282 -4.98 -1.46 7.40
C LEU A 282 -4.20 -0.13 7.43
N ASN A 283 -4.37 0.63 6.35
CA ASN A 283 -4.09 2.04 6.29
C ASN A 283 -5.43 2.78 6.27
N PRO A 284 -5.76 3.63 7.26
CA PRO A 284 -7.07 4.30 7.32
C PRO A 284 -7.28 5.31 6.18
N PHE A 285 -6.22 5.69 5.46
CA PHE A 285 -6.28 6.58 4.31
C PHE A 285 -6.49 5.85 2.97
N ASP A 286 -6.47 4.51 2.98
CA ASP A 286 -6.76 3.70 1.80
C ASP A 286 -8.24 3.31 1.78
N PRO A 287 -9.07 3.90 0.88
CA PRO A 287 -10.51 3.66 0.83
C PRO A 287 -10.85 2.20 0.49
N ARG A 288 -9.92 1.45 -0.13
CA ARG A 288 -10.11 0.02 -0.46
C ARG A 288 -10.18 -0.86 0.78
N LYS A 289 -9.70 -0.38 1.93
CA LYS A 289 -9.67 -1.16 3.18
C LYS A 289 -11.04 -1.27 3.85
N ASN A 290 -11.99 -0.39 3.48
CA ASN A 290 -13.35 -0.37 4.02
C ASN A 290 -13.42 -0.60 5.55
N TRP A 291 -12.47 0.03 6.24
CA TRP A 291 -12.20 -0.24 7.65
C TRP A 291 -13.33 0.24 8.57
N GLN A 292 -14.10 1.23 8.14
CA GLN A 292 -15.24 1.73 8.88
C GLN A 292 -16.32 0.64 9.03
N ASP A 293 -16.65 -0.04 7.95
CA ASP A 293 -17.62 -1.15 7.97
C ASP A 293 -17.08 -2.35 8.74
N LEU A 294 -15.78 -2.63 8.61
CA LEU A 294 -15.12 -3.70 9.36
C LEU A 294 -15.21 -3.45 10.88
N LEU A 295 -14.89 -2.25 11.35
CA LEU A 295 -14.98 -1.90 12.76
C LEU A 295 -16.44 -1.91 13.25
N SER A 296 -17.36 -1.33 12.48
CA SER A 296 -18.79 -1.31 12.82
C SER A 296 -19.36 -2.73 12.89
N GLY A 297 -19.07 -3.56 11.89
CA GLY A 297 -19.51 -4.96 11.86
C GLY A 297 -18.99 -5.76 13.05
N TYR A 298 -17.68 -5.62 13.37
CA TYR A 298 -17.09 -6.27 14.54
C TYR A 298 -17.79 -5.83 15.84
N LEU A 299 -17.91 -4.52 16.06
CA LEU A 299 -18.51 -3.97 17.28
C LEU A 299 -19.98 -4.38 17.42
N LEU A 300 -20.76 -4.40 16.32
CA LEU A 300 -22.17 -4.83 16.36
C LEU A 300 -22.32 -6.32 16.62
N ALA A 301 -21.49 -7.14 15.96
CA ALA A 301 -21.60 -8.60 16.06
C ALA A 301 -21.14 -9.14 17.43
N LEU A 302 -20.14 -8.50 18.03
CA LEU A 302 -19.47 -9.02 19.24
C LEU A 302 -19.58 -8.07 20.45
N LYS A 303 -20.49 -7.09 20.40
CA LYS A 303 -20.64 -6.06 21.45
C LYS A 303 -20.73 -6.60 22.87
N ASP A 304 -21.37 -7.76 23.06
CA ASP A 304 -21.63 -8.37 24.36
C ASP A 304 -20.57 -9.42 24.76
N ARG A 305 -19.53 -9.64 23.93
CA ARG A 305 -18.49 -10.65 24.14
C ARG A 305 -17.24 -10.05 24.76
N GLU A 306 -17.00 -10.24 26.06
CA GLU A 306 -15.80 -9.77 26.76
C GLU A 306 -14.52 -10.48 26.35
N ASP A 307 -14.66 -11.72 25.88
CA ASP A 307 -13.56 -12.58 25.46
C ASP A 307 -13.16 -12.39 23.97
N ALA A 308 -13.79 -11.46 23.27
CA ALA A 308 -13.47 -11.14 21.88
C ALA A 308 -12.55 -9.91 21.79
N THR A 309 -11.49 -10.02 20.99
CA THR A 309 -10.55 -8.92 20.73
C THR A 309 -10.31 -8.78 19.23
N LEU A 310 -10.48 -7.57 18.68
CA LEU A 310 -10.00 -7.21 17.35
C LEU A 310 -8.70 -6.42 17.48
N VAL A 311 -7.62 -6.95 16.97
CA VAL A 311 -6.32 -6.27 16.85
C VAL A 311 -6.22 -5.65 15.47
N VAL A 312 -6.11 -4.33 15.43
CA VAL A 312 -5.97 -3.54 14.21
C VAL A 312 -4.55 -2.99 14.12
N LYS A 313 -3.72 -3.55 13.25
CA LYS A 313 -2.39 -2.98 12.98
C LYS A 313 -2.53 -1.86 11.95
N LEU A 314 -2.18 -0.63 12.36
CA LEU A 314 -2.13 0.51 11.46
C LEU A 314 -0.79 0.52 10.71
N VAL A 315 -0.86 0.49 9.38
CA VAL A 315 0.33 0.51 8.51
C VAL A 315 0.43 1.86 7.84
N VAL A 316 1.14 2.76 8.51
CA VAL A 316 1.42 4.11 8.06
C VAL A 316 2.87 4.46 8.40
N SER A 317 3.46 5.41 7.67
CA SER A 317 4.78 5.94 8.07
C SER A 317 4.65 6.74 9.37
N ALA A 318 5.75 6.85 10.12
CA ALA A 318 5.78 7.56 11.41
C ALA A 318 5.19 8.98 11.34
N ASP A 319 5.41 9.70 10.24
CA ASP A 319 4.87 11.05 10.03
C ASP A 319 3.34 11.10 9.96
N TRP A 320 2.68 9.97 9.71
CA TRP A 320 1.23 9.86 9.53
C TRP A 320 0.54 9.12 10.68
N GLU A 321 1.30 8.61 11.64
CA GLU A 321 0.76 7.81 12.75
C GLU A 321 -0.29 8.57 13.56
N ALA A 322 0.03 9.80 13.97
CA ALA A 322 -0.89 10.63 14.72
C ALA A 322 -2.19 10.93 13.96
N ALA A 323 -2.07 11.18 12.65
CA ALA A 323 -3.23 11.41 11.80
C ALA A 323 -4.10 10.15 11.66
N ALA A 324 -3.47 8.98 11.52
CA ALA A 324 -4.16 7.70 11.42
C ALA A 324 -4.91 7.38 12.72
N LEU A 325 -4.27 7.56 13.87
CA LEU A 325 -4.90 7.40 15.18
C LEU A 325 -6.08 8.37 15.35
N ALA A 326 -5.89 9.65 14.95
CA ALA A 326 -6.95 10.65 15.04
C ALA A 326 -8.18 10.25 14.21
N GLU A 327 -7.96 9.72 13.01
CA GLU A 327 -9.02 9.29 12.11
C GLU A 327 -9.81 8.11 12.70
N VAL A 328 -9.11 7.06 13.13
CA VAL A 328 -9.78 5.87 13.66
C VAL A 328 -10.47 6.14 15.01
N PHE A 329 -9.90 7.00 15.85
CA PHE A 329 -10.52 7.35 17.15
C PHE A 329 -11.73 8.28 16.99
N ALA A 330 -11.68 9.21 16.02
CA ALA A 330 -12.82 10.04 15.69
C ALA A 330 -13.98 9.18 15.20
N PHE A 331 -13.70 8.24 14.31
CA PHE A 331 -14.72 7.28 13.86
C PHE A 331 -15.28 6.45 15.03
N TYR A 332 -14.41 5.82 15.83
CA TYR A 332 -14.83 5.00 16.97
C TYR A 332 -15.75 5.79 17.92
N ARG A 333 -15.39 7.00 18.29
CA ARG A 333 -16.23 7.85 19.15
C ARG A 333 -17.58 8.18 18.52
N ASN A 334 -17.59 8.41 17.20
CA ASN A 334 -18.80 8.77 16.48
C ASN A 334 -19.77 7.59 16.31
N THR A 335 -19.30 6.34 16.44
CA THR A 335 -20.22 5.18 16.42
C THR A 335 -21.22 5.23 17.58
N GLY A 336 -20.82 5.80 18.74
CA GLY A 336 -21.65 5.84 19.95
C GLY A 336 -22.06 4.46 20.49
N LEU A 337 -21.43 3.39 19.99
CA LEU A 337 -21.76 2.02 20.37
C LEU A 337 -21.19 1.70 21.76
N SER A 338 -22.05 1.16 22.63
CA SER A 338 -21.62 0.54 23.88
C SER A 338 -21.27 -0.92 23.60
N HIS A 339 -20.09 -1.36 24.03
CA HIS A 339 -19.64 -2.73 23.81
C HIS A 339 -18.72 -3.22 24.93
N ARG A 340 -18.63 -4.54 25.08
CA ARG A 340 -17.78 -5.24 26.05
C ARG A 340 -16.56 -5.88 25.38
N CYS A 341 -16.65 -6.16 24.07
CA CYS A 341 -15.52 -6.68 23.28
C CYS A 341 -14.36 -5.67 23.24
N LYS A 342 -13.15 -6.16 23.04
CA LYS A 342 -11.95 -5.33 22.99
C LYS A 342 -11.62 -4.95 21.55
N LEU A 343 -11.31 -3.69 21.33
CA LEU A 343 -10.75 -3.16 20.08
C LEU A 343 -9.39 -2.59 20.38
N ALA A 344 -8.34 -3.12 19.79
CA ALA A 344 -6.96 -2.72 20.04
C ALA A 344 -6.29 -2.21 18.77
N PHE A 345 -5.80 -0.96 18.81
CA PHE A 345 -4.99 -0.41 17.71
C PHE A 345 -3.52 -0.49 18.08
N VAL A 346 -2.74 -1.02 17.15
CA VAL A 346 -1.29 -1.18 17.25
C VAL A 346 -0.65 -0.37 16.13
N THR A 347 0.36 0.41 16.46
CA THR A 347 1.18 1.14 15.49
C THR A 347 2.47 0.37 15.23
N ALA A 348 3.14 0.65 14.10
CA ALA A 348 4.35 -0.09 13.68
C ALA A 348 5.58 0.35 14.44
#